data_899f7276af1628182924109e765a5bad
#
_entry.id   899f7276af1628182924109e765a5bad
#
_cell.length_a   1.000
_cell.length_b   1.000
_cell.length_c   1.000
_cell.angle_alpha   90.00
_cell.angle_beta   90.00
_cell.angle_gamma   90.00
#
_symmetry.space_group_name_H-M   'P 1'
#
loop_
_entity.id
_entity.type
_entity.pdbx_description
1 polymer ?
#
loop_
_entity_poly.entity_id
_entity_poly.type
_entity_poly.pdbx_seq_one_letter_code
_entity_poly.pdbx_strand_id
1 'polypeptide(L)'
;MNELDFELDTKAIGDDGTIEGLAVGYGNVDHGGDQVMPGAISASLIGKKSLPMLLFHDQRRPAGVWNQWQETGEGLLVKGRFSMSTQTGKEAHALAKDGALGGLSMGFRTLKQRMEGKARQLLELALHEISLVTVPMNDRTRVISVKDIGDLRDRLAAGDRLTEREMEGLLRKSFDLSNAEAERAVRLHFKGGQGDPDATASDEVRAFYEALRT
;
A
#
# COMPACT_ATOMS: atom_id res chain seq x y z
N MET A 1 12.62 -15.82 -12.51
CA MET A 1 12.38 -14.72 -11.57
C MET A 1 10.89 -14.76 -11.25
N ASN A 2 10.51 -14.85 -9.98
CA ASN A 2 9.11 -14.86 -9.60
C ASN A 2 8.65 -13.43 -9.41
N GLU A 3 7.43 -13.12 -9.79
CA GLU A 3 6.84 -11.78 -9.79
C GLU A 3 5.59 -11.77 -8.90
N LEU A 4 5.45 -10.74 -8.09
CA LEU A 4 4.27 -10.45 -7.28
C LEU A 4 3.93 -8.96 -7.46
N ASP A 5 2.71 -8.67 -7.87
CA ASP A 5 2.29 -7.35 -8.30
C ASP A 5 1.28 -6.70 -7.34
N PHE A 6 1.36 -5.38 -7.19
CA PHE A 6 0.49 -4.57 -6.34
C PHE A 6 0.00 -3.32 -7.08
N GLU A 7 -1.23 -2.91 -6.81
CA GLU A 7 -1.82 -1.72 -7.41
C GLU A 7 -1.23 -0.43 -6.80
N LEU A 8 -0.82 0.50 -7.64
CA LEU A 8 -0.27 1.80 -7.26
C LEU A 8 -1.39 2.84 -7.15
N ASP A 9 -1.45 3.58 -6.06
CA ASP A 9 -2.29 4.79 -6.01
C ASP A 9 -1.55 5.94 -6.71
N THR A 10 -2.12 6.45 -7.79
CA THR A 10 -1.55 7.55 -8.58
C THR A 10 -1.41 8.86 -7.79
N LYS A 11 -2.16 9.03 -6.70
CA LYS A 11 -2.01 10.16 -5.78
C LYS A 11 -0.73 10.10 -4.94
N ALA A 12 -0.08 8.93 -4.86
CA ALA A 12 1.20 8.75 -4.20
C ALA A 12 2.40 9.29 -5.00
N ILE A 13 2.15 9.90 -6.16
CA ILE A 13 3.20 10.37 -7.08
C ILE A 13 3.28 11.90 -7.00
N GLY A 14 4.39 12.39 -6.47
CA GLY A 14 4.69 13.83 -6.41
C GLY A 14 5.13 14.39 -7.75
N ASP A 15 4.85 15.70 -7.99
CA ASP A 15 5.33 16.42 -9.18
C ASP A 15 6.86 16.52 -9.25
N ASP A 16 7.53 16.39 -8.11
CA ASP A 16 8.98 16.32 -7.97
C ASP A 16 9.57 14.95 -8.33
N GLY A 17 8.74 14.01 -8.76
CA GLY A 17 9.10 12.64 -9.11
C GLY A 17 9.16 11.68 -7.91
N THR A 18 8.72 12.10 -6.72
CA THR A 18 8.60 11.18 -5.57
C THR A 18 7.44 10.22 -5.77
N ILE A 19 7.59 8.99 -5.27
CA ILE A 19 6.59 7.93 -5.33
C ILE A 19 6.65 7.07 -4.08
N GLU A 20 5.49 6.69 -3.57
CA GLU A 20 5.33 5.79 -2.44
C GLU A 20 4.34 4.68 -2.79
N GLY A 21 4.55 3.48 -2.25
CA GLY A 21 3.63 2.38 -2.52
C GLY A 21 3.90 1.15 -1.66
N LEU A 22 2.91 0.24 -1.62
CA LEU A 22 3.06 -1.09 -1.05
C LEU A 22 3.64 -2.01 -2.14
N ALA A 23 4.90 -2.39 -2.03
CA ALA A 23 5.57 -3.22 -3.03
C ALA A 23 5.36 -4.73 -2.82
N VAL A 24 4.98 -5.14 -1.62
CA VAL A 24 4.71 -6.53 -1.26
C VAL A 24 3.61 -6.58 -0.22
N GLY A 25 2.59 -7.42 -0.42
CA GLY A 25 1.60 -7.74 0.61
C GLY A 25 1.93 -9.05 1.31
N TYR A 26 1.65 -9.14 2.60
CA TYR A 26 1.86 -10.34 3.38
C TYR A 26 0.57 -11.14 3.59
N GLY A 27 0.71 -12.46 3.66
CA GLY A 27 -0.34 -13.35 4.12
C GLY A 27 -1.45 -13.69 3.12
N ASN A 28 -1.57 -13.00 1.98
CA ASN A 28 -2.49 -13.37 0.93
C ASN A 28 -1.82 -14.23 -0.13
N VAL A 29 -2.59 -15.10 -0.78
CA VAL A 29 -2.13 -15.89 -1.93
C VAL A 29 -2.36 -15.07 -3.18
N ASP A 30 -1.32 -14.91 -3.99
CA ASP A 30 -1.40 -14.23 -5.28
C ASP A 30 -1.94 -15.13 -6.40
N HIS A 31 -2.10 -14.59 -7.60
CA HIS A 31 -2.56 -15.36 -8.78
C HIS A 31 -1.57 -16.44 -9.23
N GLY A 32 -0.29 -16.34 -8.85
CA GLY A 32 0.74 -17.36 -9.06
C GLY A 32 0.74 -18.49 -8.03
N GLY A 33 -0.10 -18.39 -6.99
CA GLY A 33 -0.16 -19.35 -5.90
C GLY A 33 0.89 -19.11 -4.81
N ASP A 34 1.57 -17.96 -4.81
CA ASP A 34 2.56 -17.58 -3.83
C ASP A 34 1.94 -16.78 -2.67
N GLN A 35 2.44 -17.03 -1.47
CA GLN A 35 2.09 -16.32 -0.25
C GLN A 35 3.37 -15.84 0.42
N VAL A 36 3.62 -14.54 0.41
CA VAL A 36 4.77 -13.97 1.12
C VAL A 36 4.46 -13.90 2.60
N MET A 37 5.32 -14.50 3.41
CA MET A 37 5.14 -14.50 4.86
C MET A 37 5.80 -13.25 5.48
N PRO A 38 5.23 -12.70 6.56
CA PRO A 38 5.85 -11.60 7.30
C PRO A 38 7.31 -11.93 7.65
N GLY A 39 8.21 -10.96 7.43
CA GLY A 39 9.64 -11.13 7.67
C GLY A 39 10.42 -11.82 6.55
N ALA A 40 9.76 -12.33 5.51
CA ALA A 40 10.44 -13.05 4.41
C ALA A 40 11.48 -12.21 3.67
N ILE A 41 11.35 -10.88 3.70
CA ILE A 41 12.20 -9.94 2.96
C ILE A 41 13.23 -9.26 3.88
N SER A 42 13.02 -9.25 5.19
CA SER A 42 13.79 -8.47 6.17
C SER A 42 15.30 -8.65 6.01
N ALA A 43 15.77 -9.90 5.93
CA ALA A 43 17.19 -10.21 5.78
C ALA A 43 17.78 -9.64 4.47
N SER A 44 16.99 -9.61 3.42
CA SER A 44 17.42 -9.09 2.11
C SER A 44 17.63 -7.58 2.08
N LEU A 45 17.02 -6.85 3.00
CA LEU A 45 17.09 -5.38 3.07
C LEU A 45 18.24 -4.88 3.94
N ILE A 46 18.82 -5.74 4.78
CA ILE A 46 19.93 -5.36 5.67
C ILE A 46 21.11 -4.85 4.86
N GLY A 47 21.57 -3.63 5.19
CA GLY A 47 22.73 -3.00 4.57
C GLY A 47 22.49 -2.44 3.16
N LYS A 48 21.32 -2.63 2.55
CA LYS A 48 21.00 -1.98 1.28
C LYS A 48 20.75 -0.49 1.49
N LYS A 49 21.30 0.33 0.57
CA LYS A 49 21.06 1.78 0.54
C LYS A 49 19.93 2.15 -0.42
N SER A 50 19.71 1.34 -1.43
CA SER A 50 18.67 1.51 -2.43
C SER A 50 18.37 0.22 -3.16
N LEU A 51 17.19 0.15 -3.80
CA LEU A 51 16.80 -0.88 -4.74
C LEU A 51 16.50 -0.23 -6.10
N PRO A 52 16.82 -0.89 -7.22
CA PRO A 52 16.44 -0.41 -8.53
C PRO A 52 14.91 -0.28 -8.67
N MET A 53 14.46 0.80 -9.28
CA MET A 53 13.10 0.98 -9.80
C MET A 53 13.17 0.71 -11.30
N LEU A 54 12.56 -0.38 -11.77
CA LEU A 54 12.58 -0.77 -13.16
C LEU A 54 11.19 -0.61 -13.79
N LEU A 55 11.12 -0.76 -15.10
CA LEU A 55 9.89 -0.95 -15.85
C LEU A 55 9.81 -2.41 -16.31
N PHE A 56 8.70 -3.11 -15.95
CA PHE A 56 8.41 -4.46 -16.44
C PHE A 56 9.54 -5.48 -16.21
N HIS A 57 10.27 -5.37 -15.08
CA HIS A 57 11.44 -6.22 -14.75
C HIS A 57 12.57 -6.18 -15.78
N ASP A 58 12.56 -5.21 -16.71
CA ASP A 58 13.62 -5.04 -17.69
C ASP A 58 14.79 -4.25 -17.09
N GLN A 59 15.88 -4.96 -16.80
CA GLN A 59 17.11 -4.36 -16.24
C GLN A 59 17.72 -3.27 -17.12
N ARG A 60 17.35 -3.21 -18.41
CA ARG A 60 17.79 -2.17 -19.35
C ARG A 60 16.93 -0.91 -19.28
N ARG A 61 15.83 -0.93 -18.48
CA ARG A 61 14.89 0.17 -18.35
C ARG A 61 14.76 0.67 -16.90
N PRO A 62 15.87 1.17 -16.28
CA PRO A 62 15.80 1.77 -14.97
C PRO A 62 15.02 3.09 -15.04
N ALA A 63 13.98 3.20 -14.24
CA ALA A 63 13.13 4.39 -14.14
C ALA A 63 13.48 5.29 -12.95
N GLY A 64 14.15 4.74 -11.92
CA GLY A 64 14.48 5.46 -10.71
C GLY A 64 15.08 4.56 -9.63
N VAL A 65 14.89 4.96 -8.39
CA VAL A 65 15.39 4.22 -7.22
C VAL A 65 14.36 4.23 -6.08
N TRP A 66 14.30 3.13 -5.34
CA TRP A 66 13.67 3.05 -4.03
C TRP A 66 14.76 3.22 -2.98
N ASN A 67 14.62 4.18 -2.09
CA ASN A 67 15.67 4.54 -1.13
C ASN A 67 15.19 4.56 0.33
N GLN A 68 13.91 4.31 0.56
CA GLN A 68 13.34 4.11 1.88
C GLN A 68 12.34 2.96 1.82
N TRP A 69 12.23 2.19 2.91
CA TRP A 69 11.26 1.12 3.06
C TRP A 69 10.95 0.86 4.53
N GLN A 70 9.78 0.33 4.76
CA GLN A 70 9.30 -0.05 6.07
C GLN A 70 8.48 -1.35 5.95
N GLU A 71 8.85 -2.38 6.69
CA GLU A 71 8.00 -3.55 6.86
C GLU A 71 6.91 -3.25 7.87
N THR A 72 5.68 -3.61 7.52
CA THR A 72 4.48 -3.50 8.36
C THR A 72 3.81 -4.86 8.47
N GLY A 73 2.75 -4.98 9.27
CA GLY A 73 1.95 -6.22 9.32
C GLY A 73 1.26 -6.53 7.98
N GLU A 74 1.03 -5.53 7.14
CA GLU A 74 0.38 -5.68 5.83
C GLU A 74 1.37 -6.02 4.71
N GLY A 75 2.65 -5.61 4.83
CA GLY A 75 3.64 -5.82 3.79
C GLY A 75 4.82 -4.86 3.84
N LEU A 76 5.50 -4.70 2.68
CA LEU A 76 6.64 -3.82 2.49
C LEU A 76 6.19 -2.51 1.84
N LEU A 77 6.14 -1.44 2.62
CA LEU A 77 6.00 -0.08 2.13
C LEU A 77 7.34 0.41 1.59
N VAL A 78 7.33 1.08 0.44
CA VAL A 78 8.51 1.66 -0.19
C VAL A 78 8.27 3.11 -0.59
N LYS A 79 9.34 3.90 -0.49
CA LYS A 79 9.39 5.26 -1.00
C LYS A 79 10.60 5.42 -1.89
N GLY A 80 10.41 6.09 -3.01
CA GLY A 80 11.45 6.26 -4.01
C GLY A 80 11.27 7.51 -4.82
N ARG A 81 12.09 7.61 -5.87
CA ARG A 81 12.05 8.74 -6.80
C ARG A 81 12.37 8.30 -8.20
N PHE A 82 11.57 8.78 -9.16
CA PHE A 82 11.88 8.68 -10.57
C PHE A 82 13.15 9.46 -10.92
N SER A 83 13.94 8.95 -11.85
CA SER A 83 15.11 9.62 -12.39
C SER A 83 14.69 10.67 -13.43
N MET A 84 14.22 11.83 -12.97
CA MET A 84 13.64 12.90 -13.81
C MET A 84 14.64 13.52 -14.80
N SER A 85 15.94 13.24 -14.68
CA SER A 85 16.96 13.63 -15.66
C SER A 85 17.06 12.69 -16.87
N THR A 86 16.43 11.50 -16.81
CA THR A 86 16.45 10.50 -17.88
C THR A 86 15.12 10.46 -18.64
N GLN A 87 15.15 10.03 -19.90
CA GLN A 87 13.93 9.84 -20.69
C GLN A 87 13.02 8.77 -20.07
N THR A 88 13.57 7.62 -19.70
CA THR A 88 12.83 6.52 -19.07
C THR A 88 12.15 6.97 -17.77
N GLY A 89 12.84 7.72 -16.92
CA GLY A 89 12.28 8.22 -15.66
C GLY A 89 11.13 9.20 -15.87
N LYS A 90 11.25 10.12 -16.84
CA LYS A 90 10.18 11.06 -17.19
C LYS A 90 8.94 10.35 -17.76
N GLU A 91 9.14 9.40 -18.67
CA GLU A 91 8.06 8.62 -19.27
C GLU A 91 7.36 7.77 -18.20
N ALA A 92 8.14 7.09 -17.37
CA ALA A 92 7.59 6.28 -16.27
C ALA A 92 6.77 7.13 -15.29
N HIS A 93 7.28 8.31 -14.90
CA HIS A 93 6.57 9.24 -14.04
C HIS A 93 5.23 9.71 -14.66
N ALA A 94 5.24 10.12 -15.94
CA ALA A 94 4.03 10.53 -16.65
C ALA A 94 3.02 9.40 -16.72
N LEU A 95 3.43 8.19 -17.15
CA LEU A 95 2.56 7.01 -17.25
C LEU A 95 2.01 6.58 -15.89
N ALA A 96 2.79 6.70 -14.83
CA ALA A 96 2.34 6.39 -13.48
C ALA A 96 1.32 7.43 -12.99
N LYS A 97 1.52 8.74 -13.25
CA LYS A 97 0.53 9.79 -12.95
C LYS A 97 -0.77 9.62 -13.71
N ASP A 98 -0.70 9.18 -14.95
CA ASP A 98 -1.87 8.91 -15.80
C ASP A 98 -2.57 7.59 -15.40
N GLY A 99 -1.99 6.80 -14.48
CA GLY A 99 -2.53 5.51 -14.04
C GLY A 99 -2.26 4.36 -15.01
N ALA A 100 -1.50 4.59 -16.09
CA ALA A 100 -1.12 3.54 -17.04
C ALA A 100 -0.13 2.53 -16.46
N LEU A 101 0.69 2.97 -15.48
CA LEU A 101 1.54 2.11 -14.66
C LEU A 101 0.96 2.08 -13.24
N GLY A 102 -0.05 1.22 -13.05
CA GLY A 102 -0.86 1.20 -11.84
C GLY A 102 -0.38 0.23 -10.76
N GLY A 103 0.64 -0.59 -11.01
CA GLY A 103 1.08 -1.63 -10.11
C GLY A 103 2.57 -1.59 -9.75
N LEU A 104 2.91 -2.20 -8.61
CA LEU A 104 4.26 -2.53 -8.20
C LEU A 104 4.45 -4.04 -8.22
N SER A 105 5.60 -4.49 -8.72
CA SER A 105 5.99 -5.89 -8.79
C SER A 105 7.41 -6.06 -8.30
N MET A 106 7.67 -7.07 -7.47
CA MET A 106 9.01 -7.33 -6.97
C MET A 106 9.74 -8.41 -7.76
N GLY A 107 11.00 -8.12 -8.15
CA GLY A 107 11.92 -9.13 -8.66
C GLY A 107 12.75 -9.74 -7.54
N PHE A 108 12.63 -11.05 -7.32
CA PHE A 108 13.27 -11.73 -6.21
C PHE A 108 13.76 -13.13 -6.57
N ARG A 109 14.58 -13.70 -5.72
CA ARG A 109 14.93 -15.12 -5.71
C ARG A 109 14.46 -15.76 -4.41
N THR A 110 13.72 -16.85 -4.50
CA THR A 110 13.31 -17.63 -3.33
C THR A 110 14.52 -18.31 -2.70
N LEU A 111 14.71 -18.09 -1.40
CA LEU A 111 15.74 -18.74 -0.59
C LEU A 111 15.14 -19.86 0.24
N LYS A 112 13.93 -19.64 0.81
CA LYS A 112 13.25 -20.63 1.64
C LYS A 112 11.74 -20.58 1.39
N GLN A 113 11.15 -21.76 1.22
CA GLN A 113 9.72 -21.91 0.96
C GLN A 113 9.19 -23.19 1.58
N ARG A 114 7.87 -23.26 1.73
CA ARG A 114 7.15 -24.50 2.03
C ARG A 114 5.81 -24.51 1.30
N MET A 115 5.25 -25.70 1.07
CA MET A 115 3.89 -25.82 0.57
C MET A 115 2.92 -25.89 1.74
N GLU A 116 1.82 -25.14 1.66
CA GLU A 116 0.69 -25.21 2.58
C GLU A 116 -0.60 -25.33 1.75
N GLY A 117 -1.12 -26.55 1.66
CA GLY A 117 -2.20 -26.86 0.74
C GLY A 117 -1.77 -26.64 -0.71
N LYS A 118 -2.45 -25.72 -1.41
CA LYS A 118 -2.11 -25.31 -2.78
C LYS A 118 -1.19 -24.09 -2.86
N ALA A 119 -0.98 -23.40 -1.74
CA ALA A 119 -0.18 -22.20 -1.69
C ALA A 119 1.29 -22.51 -1.44
N ARG A 120 2.18 -21.79 -2.12
CA ARG A 120 3.61 -21.79 -1.87
C ARG A 120 3.96 -20.65 -0.92
N GLN A 121 4.17 -20.95 0.35
CA GLN A 121 4.63 -19.96 1.32
C GLN A 121 6.09 -19.62 1.11
N LEU A 122 6.36 -18.35 0.88
CA LEU A 122 7.68 -17.78 0.73
C LEU A 122 8.15 -17.27 2.08
N LEU A 123 9.12 -17.98 2.69
CA LEU A 123 9.60 -17.76 4.04
C LEU A 123 10.86 -16.89 4.09
N GLU A 124 11.66 -16.90 3.02
CA GLU A 124 12.86 -16.08 2.89
C GLU A 124 13.14 -15.80 1.41
N LEU A 125 13.35 -14.52 1.09
CA LEU A 125 13.53 -14.01 -0.27
C LEU A 125 14.79 -13.15 -0.36
N ALA A 126 15.48 -13.24 -1.52
CA ALA A 126 16.47 -12.23 -1.91
C ALA A 126 15.78 -11.24 -2.85
N LEU A 127 15.40 -10.07 -2.36
CA LEU A 127 14.80 -9.00 -3.14
C LEU A 127 15.87 -8.30 -3.99
N HIS A 128 15.66 -8.21 -5.29
CA HIS A 128 16.62 -7.64 -6.24
C HIS A 128 16.21 -6.25 -6.72
N GLU A 129 14.92 -6.05 -7.04
CA GLU A 129 14.38 -4.81 -7.56
C GLU A 129 12.88 -4.72 -7.31
N ILE A 130 12.28 -3.55 -7.53
CA ILE A 130 10.84 -3.34 -7.55
C ILE A 130 10.52 -2.55 -8.81
N SER A 131 9.64 -3.12 -9.63
CA SER A 131 9.24 -2.59 -10.94
C SER A 131 7.86 -1.94 -10.90
N LEU A 132 7.67 -0.96 -11.79
CA LEU A 132 6.34 -0.50 -12.18
C LEU A 132 5.81 -1.37 -13.32
N VAL A 133 4.55 -1.79 -13.21
CA VAL A 133 3.85 -2.65 -14.17
C VAL A 133 2.45 -2.12 -14.47
N THR A 134 1.86 -2.56 -15.60
CA THR A 134 0.53 -2.10 -16.04
C THR A 134 -0.62 -2.78 -15.32
N VAL A 135 -0.46 -4.07 -14.98
CA VAL A 135 -1.51 -4.89 -14.35
C VAL A 135 -0.89 -5.63 -13.18
N PRO A 136 -1.31 -5.34 -11.95
CA PRO A 136 -0.87 -6.09 -10.78
C PRO A 136 -1.51 -7.49 -10.75
N MET A 137 -0.77 -8.50 -10.31
CA MET A 137 -1.29 -9.87 -10.15
C MET A 137 -2.14 -10.07 -8.88
N ASN A 138 -2.29 -9.04 -8.04
CA ASN A 138 -3.01 -9.16 -6.77
C ASN A 138 -4.08 -8.10 -6.61
N ASP A 139 -5.37 -8.50 -6.71
CA ASP A 139 -6.54 -7.62 -6.62
C ASP A 139 -6.78 -7.00 -5.20
N ARG A 140 -6.03 -7.40 -4.18
CA ARG A 140 -6.29 -7.02 -2.80
C ARG A 140 -5.51 -5.82 -2.29
N THR A 141 -4.46 -5.40 -2.95
CA THR A 141 -3.61 -4.32 -2.48
C THR A 141 -3.95 -3.00 -3.14
N ARG A 142 -4.87 -2.28 -2.53
CA ARG A 142 -5.00 -0.84 -2.74
C ARG A 142 -4.01 -0.16 -1.83
N VAL A 143 -3.03 0.51 -2.41
CA VAL A 143 -2.17 1.43 -1.66
C VAL A 143 -2.96 2.71 -1.43
N ILE A 144 -3.33 2.95 -0.18
CA ILE A 144 -3.70 4.28 0.28
C ILE A 144 -2.37 4.89 0.74
N SER A 145 -1.93 5.94 0.10
CA SER A 145 -0.72 6.68 0.43
C SER A 145 -0.76 7.17 1.88
N VAL A 146 0.39 7.21 2.54
CA VAL A 146 0.54 7.85 3.88
C VAL A 146 0.15 9.32 3.81
N LYS A 147 0.30 9.96 2.64
CA LYS A 147 -0.17 11.32 2.35
C LYS A 147 -1.69 11.43 2.41
N ASP A 148 -2.43 10.38 1.99
CA ASP A 148 -3.90 10.39 2.07
C ASP A 148 -4.41 10.41 3.51
N ILE A 149 -3.71 9.84 4.48
CA ILE A 149 -4.11 9.94 5.89
C ILE A 149 -3.89 11.35 6.41
N GLY A 150 -2.79 12.00 6.03
CA GLY A 150 -2.54 13.41 6.34
C GLY A 150 -3.61 14.31 5.73
N ASP A 151 -3.83 14.19 4.43
CA ASP A 151 -4.84 14.94 3.69
C ASP A 151 -6.26 14.67 4.20
N LEU A 152 -6.60 13.43 4.56
CA LEU A 152 -7.89 13.06 5.15
C LEU A 152 -8.05 13.66 6.55
N ARG A 153 -7.00 13.69 7.37
CA ARG A 153 -7.01 14.34 8.68
C ARG A 153 -7.16 15.86 8.54
N ASP A 154 -6.44 16.48 7.60
CA ASP A 154 -6.51 17.92 7.34
C ASP A 154 -7.90 18.32 6.82
N ARG A 155 -8.49 17.53 5.92
CA ARG A 155 -9.86 17.72 5.44
C ARG A 155 -10.88 17.55 6.57
N LEU A 156 -10.74 16.53 7.41
CA LEU A 156 -11.58 16.37 8.61
C LEU A 156 -11.43 17.54 9.56
N ALA A 157 -10.21 18.02 9.80
CA ALA A 157 -9.95 19.19 10.64
C ALA A 157 -10.54 20.47 10.04
N ALA A 158 -10.62 20.59 8.71
CA ALA A 158 -11.28 21.66 7.97
C ALA A 158 -12.82 21.54 7.96
N GLY A 159 -13.38 20.43 8.46
CA GLY A 159 -14.83 20.19 8.50
C GLY A 159 -15.39 19.54 7.22
N ASP A 160 -14.52 19.06 6.33
CA ASP A 160 -14.94 18.36 5.12
C ASP A 160 -15.52 16.98 5.46
N ARG A 161 -16.54 16.56 4.69
CA ARG A 161 -17.10 15.22 4.78
C ARG A 161 -16.24 14.24 3.98
N LEU A 162 -15.80 13.17 4.63
CA LEU A 162 -15.18 12.03 3.96
C LEU A 162 -16.25 11.12 3.36
N THR A 163 -15.91 10.45 2.27
CA THR A 163 -16.74 9.35 1.74
C THR A 163 -16.68 8.14 2.69
N GLU A 164 -17.68 7.23 2.63
CA GLU A 164 -17.69 5.98 3.42
C GLU A 164 -16.36 5.21 3.25
N ARG A 165 -15.86 5.15 2.03
CA ARG A 165 -14.62 4.43 1.68
C ARG A 165 -13.36 5.10 2.22
N GLU A 166 -13.28 6.43 2.22
CA GLU A 166 -12.19 7.20 2.83
C GLU A 166 -12.20 7.00 4.35
N MET A 167 -13.37 6.97 4.96
CA MET A 167 -13.52 6.72 6.40
C MET A 167 -13.15 5.28 6.77
N GLU A 168 -13.56 4.27 6.00
CA GLU A 168 -13.14 2.87 6.19
C GLU A 168 -11.60 2.75 6.15
N GLY A 169 -10.98 3.37 5.14
CA GLY A 169 -9.53 3.40 5.00
C GLY A 169 -8.83 4.07 6.18
N LEU A 170 -9.38 5.17 6.67
CA LEU A 170 -8.86 5.90 7.83
C LEU A 170 -8.96 5.04 9.11
N LEU A 171 -10.11 4.43 9.36
CA LEU A 171 -10.36 3.58 10.53
C LEU A 171 -9.45 2.34 10.55
N ARG A 172 -9.30 1.66 9.43
CA ARG A 172 -8.41 0.52 9.30
C ARG A 172 -6.97 0.85 9.64
N LYS A 173 -6.49 1.99 9.17
CA LYS A 173 -5.07 2.39 9.32
C LYS A 173 -4.76 3.07 10.65
N SER A 174 -5.71 3.81 11.20
CA SER A 174 -5.50 4.53 12.46
C SER A 174 -5.76 3.66 13.69
N PHE A 175 -6.60 2.61 13.55
CA PHE A 175 -7.05 1.78 14.67
C PHE A 175 -6.79 0.27 14.45
N ASP A 176 -6.04 -0.08 13.39
CA ASP A 176 -5.71 -1.48 13.04
C ASP A 176 -6.95 -2.41 12.92
N LEU A 177 -8.06 -1.84 12.42
CA LEU A 177 -9.30 -2.57 12.23
C LEU A 177 -9.25 -3.45 10.99
N SER A 178 -9.84 -4.64 11.08
CA SER A 178 -10.09 -5.48 9.90
C SER A 178 -11.09 -4.80 8.94
N ASN A 179 -11.14 -5.26 7.68
CA ASN A 179 -12.10 -4.77 6.68
C ASN A 179 -13.55 -4.82 7.19
N ALA A 180 -13.93 -5.93 7.84
CA ALA A 180 -15.28 -6.12 8.35
C ALA A 180 -15.61 -5.20 9.53
N GLU A 181 -14.64 -4.90 10.38
CA GLU A 181 -14.81 -3.98 11.51
C GLU A 181 -14.92 -2.53 11.05
N ALA A 182 -14.06 -2.10 10.12
CA ALA A 182 -14.10 -0.77 9.55
C ALA A 182 -15.40 -0.52 8.76
N GLU A 183 -15.83 -1.47 7.91
CA GLU A 183 -17.11 -1.40 7.20
C GLU A 183 -18.29 -1.31 8.18
N ARG A 184 -18.27 -2.11 9.24
CA ARG A 184 -19.31 -2.09 10.28
C ARG A 184 -19.34 -0.73 10.98
N ALA A 185 -18.20 -0.19 11.37
CA ALA A 185 -18.09 1.10 12.05
C ALA A 185 -18.60 2.24 11.16
N VAL A 186 -18.23 2.27 9.87
CA VAL A 186 -18.70 3.26 8.91
C VAL A 186 -20.20 3.13 8.66
N ARG A 187 -20.71 1.89 8.49
CA ARG A 187 -22.13 1.63 8.29
C ARG A 187 -22.99 2.10 9.46
N LEU A 188 -22.54 1.89 10.69
CA LEU A 188 -23.23 2.37 11.89
C LEU A 188 -23.25 3.90 11.96
N HIS A 189 -22.18 4.57 11.55
CA HIS A 189 -22.06 6.04 11.62
C HIS A 189 -22.76 6.76 10.47
N PHE A 190 -22.64 6.26 9.24
CA PHE A 190 -23.21 6.94 8.07
C PHE A 190 -24.68 6.56 7.81
N LYS A 191 -25.13 5.36 8.21
CA LYS A 191 -26.54 4.90 8.05
C LYS A 191 -27.39 5.09 9.28
N GLY A 192 -26.80 5.27 10.47
CA GLY A 192 -27.52 5.55 11.72
C GLY A 192 -28.10 6.96 11.80
N GLY A 193 -27.81 7.85 10.85
CA GLY A 193 -28.24 9.25 10.89
C GLY A 193 -29.65 9.55 10.38
N GLN A 194 -30.53 8.53 10.17
CA GLN A 194 -31.94 8.70 9.84
C GLN A 194 -32.91 8.16 10.91
N GLY A 195 -32.47 8.06 12.14
CA GLY A 195 -33.34 7.61 13.21
C GLY A 195 -33.01 8.27 14.54
N ASP A 196 -33.89 9.16 14.98
CA ASP A 196 -34.06 9.70 16.31
C ASP A 196 -33.03 10.75 16.79
N PRO A 197 -33.42 12.03 16.96
CA PRO A 197 -32.54 13.07 17.53
C PRO A 197 -32.25 12.89 19.03
N ASP A 198 -32.79 11.88 19.69
CA ASP A 198 -32.68 11.65 21.15
C ASP A 198 -31.86 10.41 21.54
N ALA A 199 -31.20 9.75 20.59
CA ALA A 199 -30.28 8.67 20.92
C ALA A 199 -28.98 9.27 21.51
N THR A 200 -28.88 9.32 22.82
CA THR A 200 -27.66 9.63 23.55
C THR A 200 -26.52 8.76 23.04
N ALA A 201 -25.50 9.42 22.46
CA ALA A 201 -24.27 8.74 22.03
C ALA A 201 -23.74 7.89 23.19
N SER A 202 -23.53 6.58 22.94
CA SER A 202 -23.00 5.68 23.96
C SER A 202 -21.64 6.19 24.45
N ASP A 203 -21.30 5.92 25.70
CA ASP A 203 -20.03 6.36 26.31
C ASP A 203 -18.81 5.95 25.48
N GLU A 204 -18.91 4.86 24.71
CA GLU A 204 -17.88 4.37 23.77
C GLU A 204 -17.65 5.33 22.59
N VAL A 205 -18.72 5.96 22.07
CA VAL A 205 -18.64 6.94 20.99
C VAL A 205 -18.02 8.24 21.52
N ARG A 206 -18.31 8.64 22.74
CA ARG A 206 -17.68 9.79 23.40
C ARG A 206 -16.19 9.57 23.63
N ALA A 207 -15.80 8.40 24.14
CA ALA A 207 -14.40 8.02 24.35
C ALA A 207 -13.63 7.99 23.03
N PHE A 208 -14.27 7.57 21.94
CA PHE A 208 -13.71 7.59 20.59
C PHE A 208 -13.38 9.00 20.10
N TYR A 209 -14.29 9.96 20.27
CA TYR A 209 -14.05 11.36 19.88
C TYR A 209 -13.02 12.06 20.77
N GLU A 210 -12.90 11.69 22.03
CA GLU A 210 -11.87 12.21 22.93
C GLU A 210 -10.47 11.70 22.57
N ALA A 211 -10.35 10.42 22.17
CA ALA A 211 -9.09 9.84 21.71
C ALA A 211 -8.57 10.46 20.38
N LEU A 212 -9.45 11.02 19.55
CA LEU A 212 -9.06 11.73 18.32
C LEU A 212 -8.54 13.16 18.55
N ARG A 213 -8.68 13.70 19.78
CA ARG A 213 -8.27 15.07 20.12
C ARG A 213 -6.90 15.18 20.77
N THR A 214 -6.28 14.06 21.12
CA THR A 214 -4.92 13.96 21.65
C THR A 214 -3.95 13.49 20.57
#